data_5d9753517ea49da926a08cbed735a0e3
#
_entry.id   5d9753517ea49da926a08cbed735a0e3
#
_cell.length_a   1.000
_cell.length_b   1.000
_cell.length_c   1.000
_cell.angle_alpha   90.00
_cell.angle_beta   90.00
_cell.angle_gamma   90.00
#
_symmetry.space_group_name_H-M   'P 1'
#
loop_
_entity.id
_entity.type
_entity.pdbx_description
1 polymer ?
#
loop_
_entity_poly.entity_id
_entity_poly.type
_entity_poly.pdbx_seq_one_letter_code
_entity_poly.pdbx_strand_id
1 'polypeptide(L)'
;MKKAELKMPPWCPFCGQNIGKPLPPVQRKLGEFNVGSCQCGAVYTCDPTGHNVGAAMVEALVSACNDDWDLAWELVPEKDYLTGRIENYDELSHQVLEQKHIDGRYVRGVIYFVRLHKDISEIAQRVAAKKADTTPPVAVAATDMPAMEPDRDPKRVRQKASKTTVRQLVETGNIDGLVDLVFDDVKTLWFMQRLLYDPDEAKRWQVAYLIGQVCSRFSTRQPGPVSDLLHRLFEASSDSAATHWGLVETIGSIIAGRPDIFGAFTRHLLRYLSHPTNRNQVLWALGTIAEKRPDLVRNLPFYQLFSFLDSPDPVAKALAIRLMGRIRATEVELRIVPLADLDIPVTIYEKGQPVTTTIGELCRQALALIRSKGETA
;
A
#
# COMPACT_ATOMS: atom_id res chain seq x y z
N MET A 1 -32.75 18.88 -36.47
CA MET A 1 -31.90 17.75 -36.90
C MET A 1 -31.18 17.24 -35.67
N LYS A 2 -31.51 16.04 -35.17
CA LYS A 2 -30.72 15.37 -34.11
C LYS A 2 -29.36 15.02 -34.74
N LYS A 3 -28.24 15.54 -34.18
CA LYS A 3 -26.92 15.10 -34.56
C LYS A 3 -26.86 13.58 -34.35
N ALA A 4 -26.47 12.84 -35.40
CA ALA A 4 -26.25 11.41 -35.27
C ALA A 4 -25.16 11.17 -34.20
N GLU A 5 -25.51 10.46 -33.12
CA GLU A 5 -24.56 10.05 -32.12
C GLU A 5 -23.55 9.09 -32.77
N LEU A 6 -22.29 9.43 -32.78
CA LEU A 6 -21.22 8.54 -33.23
C LEU A 6 -21.08 7.41 -32.20
N LYS A 7 -21.42 6.21 -32.64
CA LYS A 7 -21.29 4.96 -31.89
C LYS A 7 -20.22 4.12 -32.57
N MET A 8 -19.20 3.72 -31.85
CA MET A 8 -18.09 2.91 -32.37
C MET A 8 -17.94 1.62 -31.59
N PRO A 9 -17.64 0.48 -32.23
CA PRO A 9 -17.25 -0.71 -31.51
C PRO A 9 -15.96 -0.41 -30.72
N PRO A 10 -15.78 -0.96 -29.51
CA PRO A 10 -14.57 -0.74 -28.74
C PRO A 10 -13.37 -1.41 -29.43
N TRP A 11 -12.21 -0.81 -29.33
CA TRP A 11 -10.96 -1.24 -29.96
C TRP A 11 -9.84 -1.40 -28.96
N CYS A 12 -8.84 -2.19 -29.30
CA CYS A 12 -7.63 -2.30 -28.49
C CYS A 12 -6.72 -1.09 -28.72
N PRO A 13 -6.33 -0.31 -27.68
CA PRO A 13 -5.48 0.87 -27.84
C PRO A 13 -4.04 0.53 -28.31
N PHE A 14 -3.63 -0.74 -28.24
CA PHE A 14 -2.29 -1.16 -28.65
C PHE A 14 -2.17 -1.63 -30.09
N CYS A 15 -3.23 -2.17 -30.66
CA CYS A 15 -3.19 -2.70 -32.04
C CYS A 15 -4.31 -2.17 -32.95
N GLY A 16 -5.26 -1.40 -32.42
CA GLY A 16 -6.38 -0.82 -33.18
C GLY A 16 -7.49 -1.79 -33.59
N GLN A 17 -7.38 -3.09 -33.28
CA GLN A 17 -8.41 -4.08 -33.63
C GLN A 17 -9.62 -3.96 -32.70
N ASN A 18 -10.80 -4.20 -33.24
CA ASN A 18 -12.02 -4.30 -32.45
C ASN A 18 -11.89 -5.45 -31.45
N ILE A 19 -12.35 -5.22 -30.24
CA ILE A 19 -12.34 -6.23 -29.17
C ILE A 19 -13.72 -6.85 -28.98
N GLY A 20 -13.76 -8.07 -28.45
CA GLY A 20 -14.99 -8.74 -28.05
C GLY A 20 -15.57 -8.16 -26.76
N LYS A 21 -16.83 -8.51 -26.47
CA LYS A 21 -17.45 -8.15 -25.21
C LYS A 21 -16.74 -8.89 -24.06
N PRO A 22 -16.28 -8.19 -22.99
CA PRO A 22 -15.70 -8.87 -21.86
C PRO A 22 -16.73 -9.78 -21.19
N LEU A 23 -16.28 -10.97 -20.80
CA LEU A 23 -17.12 -12.03 -20.22
C LEU A 23 -16.76 -12.26 -18.75
N PRO A 24 -17.69 -12.76 -17.94
CA PRO A 24 -17.39 -13.18 -16.58
C PRO A 24 -16.27 -14.23 -16.58
N PRO A 25 -15.29 -14.15 -15.68
CA PRO A 25 -14.24 -15.16 -15.56
C PRO A 25 -14.82 -16.53 -15.20
N VAL A 26 -14.22 -17.60 -15.75
CA VAL A 26 -14.73 -18.99 -15.63
C VAL A 26 -14.69 -19.48 -14.17
N GLN A 27 -13.74 -19.00 -13.37
CA GLN A 27 -13.66 -19.26 -11.93
C GLN A 27 -13.69 -17.93 -11.17
N ARG A 28 -14.87 -17.51 -10.76
CA ARG A 28 -15.04 -16.34 -9.91
C ARG A 28 -14.52 -16.62 -8.50
N LYS A 29 -13.26 -16.29 -8.27
CA LYS A 29 -12.74 -16.02 -6.93
C LYS A 29 -12.66 -14.49 -6.80
N LEU A 30 -13.67 -13.84 -6.24
CA LEU A 30 -13.69 -12.40 -6.01
C LEU A 30 -13.50 -11.49 -7.28
N GLY A 31 -13.55 -12.05 -8.47
CA GLY A 31 -13.51 -11.28 -9.71
C GLY A 31 -14.83 -10.53 -9.90
N GLU A 32 -14.79 -9.23 -9.71
CA GLU A 32 -15.97 -8.38 -9.83
C GLU A 32 -16.16 -7.89 -11.28
N PHE A 33 -15.11 -7.95 -12.11
CA PHE A 33 -15.11 -7.41 -13.46
C PHE A 33 -15.14 -8.49 -14.53
N ASN A 34 -15.81 -8.17 -15.62
CA ASN A 34 -15.76 -8.99 -16.83
C ASN A 34 -14.41 -8.80 -17.52
N VAL A 35 -13.81 -9.90 -18.00
CA VAL A 35 -12.47 -9.95 -18.59
C VAL A 35 -12.55 -10.36 -20.04
N GLY A 36 -11.63 -9.89 -20.86
CA GLY A 36 -11.44 -10.31 -22.24
C GLY A 36 -9.99 -10.23 -22.67
N SER A 37 -9.67 -10.83 -23.81
CA SER A 37 -8.32 -10.80 -24.39
C SER A 37 -8.37 -10.34 -25.85
N CYS A 38 -7.32 -9.64 -26.28
CA CYS A 38 -7.11 -9.23 -27.65
C CYS A 38 -6.08 -10.14 -28.33
N GLN A 39 -6.18 -10.31 -29.64
CA GLN A 39 -5.20 -11.12 -30.41
C GLN A 39 -3.77 -10.62 -30.30
N CYS A 40 -3.54 -9.36 -29.93
CA CYS A 40 -2.21 -8.81 -29.68
C CYS A 40 -1.62 -9.17 -28.31
N GLY A 41 -2.30 -10.02 -27.53
CA GLY A 41 -1.89 -10.40 -26.17
C GLY A 41 -2.31 -9.41 -25.07
N ALA A 42 -3.04 -8.35 -25.39
CA ALA A 42 -3.60 -7.47 -24.38
C ALA A 42 -4.78 -8.13 -23.67
N VAL A 43 -4.83 -8.02 -22.36
CA VAL A 43 -5.98 -8.40 -21.53
C VAL A 43 -6.71 -7.12 -21.12
N TYR A 44 -8.02 -7.18 -21.03
CA TYR A 44 -8.84 -6.03 -20.65
C TYR A 44 -9.96 -6.42 -19.70
N THR A 45 -10.31 -5.48 -18.83
CA THR A 45 -11.43 -5.59 -17.89
C THR A 45 -12.39 -4.42 -18.09
N CYS A 46 -13.65 -4.62 -17.73
CA CYS A 46 -14.67 -3.58 -17.80
C CYS A 46 -15.18 -3.20 -16.44
N ASP A 47 -15.04 -1.91 -16.08
CA ASP A 47 -15.78 -1.30 -14.98
C ASP A 47 -16.98 -0.52 -15.53
N PRO A 48 -18.22 -1.04 -15.43
CA PRO A 48 -19.41 -0.37 -15.93
C PRO A 48 -19.72 0.94 -15.21
N THR A 49 -19.21 1.11 -14.00
CA THR A 49 -19.51 2.27 -13.14
C THR A 49 -18.54 3.42 -13.32
N GLY A 50 -17.33 3.13 -13.77
CA GLY A 50 -16.21 4.09 -13.88
C GLY A 50 -15.66 4.59 -12.53
N HIS A 51 -16.03 3.94 -11.43
CA HIS A 51 -15.59 4.32 -10.07
C HIS A 51 -14.52 3.38 -9.49
N ASN A 52 -14.40 2.16 -10.02
CA ASN A 52 -13.49 1.13 -9.51
C ASN A 52 -12.27 0.91 -10.42
N VAL A 53 -11.80 2.00 -10.99
CA VAL A 53 -10.71 2.05 -11.97
C VAL A 53 -9.45 1.30 -11.53
N GLY A 54 -9.05 1.49 -10.28
CA GLY A 54 -7.86 0.84 -9.74
C GLY A 54 -8.02 -0.67 -9.61
N ALA A 55 -9.18 -1.14 -9.17
CA ALA A 55 -9.47 -2.56 -9.03
C ALA A 55 -9.52 -3.25 -10.40
N ALA A 56 -10.19 -2.64 -11.39
CA ALA A 56 -10.25 -3.16 -12.76
C ALA A 56 -8.85 -3.28 -13.39
N MET A 57 -7.96 -2.30 -13.16
CA MET A 57 -6.58 -2.35 -13.65
C MET A 57 -5.79 -3.50 -13.01
N VAL A 58 -5.92 -3.68 -11.69
CA VAL A 58 -5.25 -4.78 -10.97
C VAL A 58 -5.72 -6.13 -11.49
N GLU A 59 -7.02 -6.30 -11.68
CA GLU A 59 -7.58 -7.55 -12.20
C GLU A 59 -7.12 -7.83 -13.64
N ALA A 60 -7.05 -6.80 -14.50
CA ALA A 60 -6.49 -6.95 -15.84
C ALA A 60 -5.01 -7.38 -15.80
N LEU A 61 -4.22 -6.84 -14.85
CA LEU A 61 -2.81 -7.21 -14.69
C LEU A 61 -2.65 -8.65 -14.19
N VAL A 62 -3.44 -9.04 -13.18
CA VAL A 62 -3.43 -10.41 -12.63
C VAL A 62 -3.85 -11.41 -13.70
N SER A 63 -4.92 -11.11 -14.45
CA SER A 63 -5.35 -11.96 -15.55
C SER A 63 -4.32 -12.04 -16.68
N ALA A 64 -3.58 -10.96 -16.98
CA ALA A 64 -2.47 -10.99 -17.92
C ALA A 64 -1.29 -11.85 -17.42
N CYS A 65 -1.20 -12.07 -16.10
CA CYS A 65 -0.22 -12.94 -15.45
C CYS A 65 -0.74 -14.37 -15.21
N ASN A 66 -1.81 -14.81 -15.90
CA ASN A 66 -2.46 -16.12 -15.70
C ASN A 66 -2.88 -16.36 -14.25
N ASP A 67 -3.48 -15.36 -13.63
CA ASP A 67 -3.93 -15.36 -12.23
C ASP A 67 -2.81 -15.55 -11.19
N ASP A 68 -1.55 -15.35 -11.60
CA ASP A 68 -0.41 -15.32 -10.67
C ASP A 68 -0.28 -13.91 -10.05
N TRP A 69 -0.81 -13.78 -8.84
CA TRP A 69 -0.78 -12.54 -8.05
C TRP A 69 0.63 -12.12 -7.67
N ASP A 70 1.48 -13.08 -7.30
CA ASP A 70 2.85 -12.79 -6.88
C ASP A 70 3.65 -12.23 -8.05
N LEU A 71 3.50 -12.81 -9.23
CA LEU A 71 4.10 -12.31 -10.45
C LEU A 71 3.56 -10.92 -10.83
N ALA A 72 2.24 -10.73 -10.80
CA ALA A 72 1.61 -9.45 -11.14
C ALA A 72 2.13 -8.30 -10.28
N TRP A 73 2.39 -8.55 -9.00
CA TRP A 73 2.91 -7.54 -8.06
C TRP A 73 4.39 -7.21 -8.24
N GLU A 74 5.17 -8.07 -8.88
CA GLU A 74 6.58 -7.83 -9.19
C GLU A 74 6.79 -7.01 -10.48
N LEU A 75 5.73 -6.83 -11.28
CA LEU A 75 5.83 -6.13 -12.57
C LEU A 75 5.86 -4.60 -12.37
N VAL A 76 6.70 -3.96 -13.17
CA VAL A 76 6.88 -2.49 -13.16
C VAL A 76 6.16 -1.90 -14.36
N PRO A 77 5.24 -0.92 -14.16
CA PRO A 77 4.58 -0.21 -15.26
C PRO A 77 5.60 0.37 -16.25
N GLU A 78 5.24 0.41 -17.53
CA GLU A 78 6.04 0.89 -18.66
C GLU A 78 7.29 0.05 -18.99
N LYS A 79 7.84 -0.66 -18.02
CA LYS A 79 9.00 -1.53 -18.20
C LYS A 79 8.57 -2.96 -18.55
N ASP A 80 7.58 -3.48 -17.87
CA ASP A 80 7.15 -4.88 -18.00
C ASP A 80 5.80 -5.00 -18.69
N TYR A 81 4.99 -3.96 -18.61
CA TYR A 81 3.67 -3.92 -19.25
C TYR A 81 3.25 -2.50 -19.62
N LEU A 82 2.42 -2.39 -20.63
CA LEU A 82 1.72 -1.18 -21.02
C LEU A 82 0.30 -1.18 -20.49
N THR A 83 -0.20 0.01 -20.16
CA THR A 83 -1.60 0.21 -19.78
C THR A 83 -2.33 1.05 -20.83
N GLY A 84 -3.62 0.84 -20.96
CA GLY A 84 -4.49 1.65 -21.80
C GLY A 84 -5.89 1.69 -21.22
N ARG A 85 -6.68 2.71 -21.63
CA ARG A 85 -8.07 2.79 -21.22
C ARG A 85 -8.94 3.36 -22.34
N ILE A 86 -10.20 2.95 -22.35
CA ILE A 86 -11.27 3.52 -23.17
C ILE A 86 -12.38 3.97 -22.25
N GLU A 87 -12.76 5.22 -22.33
CA GLU A 87 -13.83 5.83 -21.55
C GLU A 87 -15.14 5.83 -22.32
N ASN A 88 -16.25 6.10 -21.64
CA ASN A 88 -17.60 6.17 -22.20
C ASN A 88 -18.04 4.87 -22.89
N TYR A 89 -17.64 3.75 -22.34
CA TYR A 89 -18.04 2.44 -22.82
C TYR A 89 -19.39 2.03 -22.23
N ASP A 90 -20.32 1.67 -23.11
CA ASP A 90 -21.61 1.10 -22.72
C ASP A 90 -21.55 -0.43 -22.81
N GLU A 91 -21.54 -1.09 -21.66
CA GLU A 91 -21.47 -2.55 -21.58
C GLU A 91 -22.70 -3.23 -22.21
N LEU A 92 -23.87 -2.61 -22.16
CA LEU A 92 -25.10 -3.19 -22.72
C LEU A 92 -25.04 -3.28 -24.22
N SER A 93 -24.73 -2.19 -24.91
CA SER A 93 -24.64 -2.14 -26.36
C SER A 93 -23.25 -2.55 -26.91
N HIS A 94 -22.26 -2.74 -26.07
CA HIS A 94 -20.87 -2.99 -26.45
C HIS A 94 -20.33 -1.92 -27.41
N GLN A 95 -20.54 -0.66 -27.08
CA GLN A 95 -20.13 0.49 -27.87
C GLN A 95 -19.41 1.56 -27.04
N VAL A 96 -18.55 2.31 -27.69
CA VAL A 96 -17.92 3.52 -27.15
C VAL A 96 -18.66 4.72 -27.69
N LEU A 97 -19.01 5.66 -26.83
CA LEU A 97 -19.82 6.81 -27.15
C LEU A 97 -18.96 8.08 -27.15
N GLU A 98 -19.20 8.96 -28.13
CA GLU A 98 -18.60 10.31 -28.11
C GLU A 98 -19.19 11.15 -26.97
N GLN A 99 -20.48 10.98 -26.70
CA GLN A 99 -21.18 11.67 -25.61
C GLN A 99 -21.50 10.68 -24.48
N LYS A 100 -21.48 11.17 -23.25
CA LYS A 100 -21.72 10.34 -22.04
C LYS A 100 -23.19 9.92 -21.85
N HIS A 101 -24.01 9.94 -22.90
CA HIS A 101 -25.42 9.59 -22.82
C HIS A 101 -25.84 8.74 -24.02
N ILE A 102 -26.66 7.73 -23.75
CA ILE A 102 -27.34 6.90 -24.75
C ILE A 102 -28.77 6.60 -24.27
N ASP A 103 -29.78 6.84 -25.11
CA ASP A 103 -31.18 6.53 -24.81
C ASP A 103 -31.64 7.05 -23.42
N GLY A 104 -31.21 8.25 -23.04
CA GLY A 104 -31.54 8.89 -21.75
C GLY A 104 -30.73 8.34 -20.55
N ARG A 105 -29.82 7.39 -20.76
CA ARG A 105 -28.90 6.85 -19.71
C ARG A 105 -27.54 7.52 -19.77
N TYR A 106 -26.97 7.79 -18.60
CA TYR A 106 -25.60 8.26 -18.47
C TYR A 106 -24.63 7.09 -18.50
N VAL A 107 -23.62 7.13 -19.39
CA VAL A 107 -22.62 6.08 -19.55
C VAL A 107 -21.31 6.55 -18.93
N ARG A 108 -20.80 5.76 -18.00
CA ARG A 108 -19.54 6.01 -17.25
C ARG A 108 -18.55 4.87 -17.39
N GLY A 109 -18.94 3.78 -18.08
CA GLY A 109 -18.12 2.59 -18.15
C GLY A 109 -16.75 2.86 -18.75
N VAL A 110 -15.78 2.14 -18.25
CA VAL A 110 -14.39 2.21 -18.68
C VAL A 110 -13.88 0.80 -18.95
N ILE A 111 -13.16 0.63 -20.05
CA ILE A 111 -12.40 -0.60 -20.31
C ILE A 111 -10.92 -0.31 -20.03
N TYR A 112 -10.31 -1.13 -19.19
CA TYR A 112 -8.88 -1.10 -18.89
C TYR A 112 -8.16 -2.20 -19.62
N PHE A 113 -6.98 -1.85 -20.13
CA PHE A 113 -6.13 -2.75 -20.88
C PHE A 113 -4.76 -2.85 -20.21
N VAL A 114 -4.25 -4.06 -20.18
CA VAL A 114 -2.87 -4.38 -19.82
C VAL A 114 -2.29 -5.25 -20.94
N ARG A 115 -1.09 -4.92 -21.42
CA ARG A 115 -0.34 -5.75 -22.35
C ARG A 115 1.08 -5.93 -21.85
N LEU A 116 1.48 -7.16 -21.59
CA LEU A 116 2.84 -7.48 -21.22
C LEU A 116 3.80 -7.23 -22.42
N HIS A 117 5.00 -6.73 -22.13
CA HIS A 117 6.02 -6.49 -23.15
C HIS A 117 6.62 -7.77 -23.69
N LYS A 118 6.64 -8.82 -22.88
CA LYS A 118 7.23 -10.12 -23.19
C LYS A 118 6.26 -11.24 -22.85
N ASP A 119 6.57 -12.43 -23.31
CA ASP A 119 5.87 -13.63 -22.88
C ASP A 119 5.94 -13.77 -21.34
N ILE A 120 4.86 -14.24 -20.76
CA ILE A 120 4.75 -14.39 -19.31
C ILE A 120 5.81 -15.33 -18.75
N SER A 121 6.21 -16.36 -19.53
CA SER A 121 7.26 -17.30 -19.15
C SER A 121 8.63 -16.63 -19.05
N GLU A 122 8.97 -15.71 -19.98
CA GLU A 122 10.20 -14.93 -19.92
C GLU A 122 10.22 -13.96 -18.74
N ILE A 123 9.07 -13.35 -18.47
CA ILE A 123 8.91 -12.43 -17.33
C ILE A 123 9.08 -13.21 -16.03
N ALA A 124 8.41 -14.35 -15.89
CA ALA A 124 8.49 -15.21 -14.72
C ALA A 124 9.92 -15.72 -14.48
N GLN A 125 10.63 -16.14 -15.53
CA GLN A 125 12.03 -16.54 -15.42
C GLN A 125 12.95 -15.38 -14.99
N ARG A 126 12.73 -14.17 -15.52
CA ARG A 126 13.49 -12.98 -15.12
C ARG A 126 13.23 -12.60 -13.66
N VAL A 127 11.99 -12.67 -13.20
CA VAL A 127 11.62 -12.41 -11.80
C VAL A 127 12.23 -13.47 -10.89
N ALA A 128 12.17 -14.75 -11.27
CA ALA A 128 12.79 -15.85 -10.53
C ALA A 128 14.32 -15.72 -10.49
N ALA A 129 14.98 -15.34 -11.61
CA ALA A 129 16.42 -15.08 -11.65
C ALA A 129 16.81 -13.89 -10.75
N LYS A 130 16.01 -12.81 -10.75
CA LYS A 130 16.19 -11.69 -9.82
C LYS A 130 16.04 -12.10 -8.35
N LYS A 131 15.09 -12.99 -8.05
CA LYS A 131 14.91 -13.54 -6.70
C LYS A 131 16.08 -14.46 -6.28
N ALA A 132 16.70 -15.14 -7.24
CA ALA A 132 17.88 -15.99 -6.99
C ALA A 132 19.18 -15.18 -6.81
N ASP A 133 19.30 -14.02 -7.46
CA ASP A 133 20.48 -13.13 -7.38
C ASP A 133 20.35 -12.12 -6.23
N THR A 134 19.14 -11.94 -5.70
CA THR A 134 18.93 -11.21 -4.46
C THR A 134 19.29 -12.18 -3.33
N THR A 135 20.29 -11.82 -2.53
CA THR A 135 20.59 -12.44 -1.24
C THR A 135 19.28 -12.86 -0.58
N PRO A 136 19.18 -14.10 -0.05
CA PRO A 136 17.93 -14.57 0.53
C PRO A 136 17.37 -13.49 1.46
N PRO A 137 16.07 -13.22 1.45
CA PRO A 137 15.48 -12.20 2.30
C PRO A 137 16.04 -12.43 3.69
N VAL A 138 16.67 -11.39 4.27
CA VAL A 138 17.20 -11.46 5.64
C VAL A 138 16.08 -12.08 6.46
N ALA A 139 16.26 -13.32 6.87
CA ALA A 139 15.26 -14.03 7.65
C ALA A 139 14.91 -13.12 8.81
N VAL A 140 13.67 -12.63 8.85
CA VAL A 140 13.17 -11.91 10.02
C VAL A 140 13.43 -12.86 11.17
N ALA A 141 14.28 -12.46 12.12
CA ALA A 141 14.57 -13.32 13.24
C ALA A 141 13.22 -13.77 13.81
N ALA A 142 13.02 -15.07 13.95
CA ALA A 142 11.72 -15.67 14.34
C ALA A 142 11.16 -15.09 15.66
N THR A 143 12.01 -14.38 16.42
CA THR A 143 11.69 -13.66 17.65
C THR A 143 10.85 -12.38 17.47
N ASP A 144 10.76 -11.80 16.24
CA ASP A 144 10.09 -10.52 16.01
C ASP A 144 8.66 -10.68 15.40
N MET A 145 8.28 -11.90 15.09
CA MET A 145 6.96 -12.18 14.53
C MET A 145 5.95 -12.44 15.63
N PRO A 146 4.73 -11.89 15.54
CA PRO A 146 3.70 -12.22 16.52
C PRO A 146 3.40 -13.72 16.47
N ALA A 147 3.29 -14.33 17.66
CA ALA A 147 2.84 -15.70 17.76
C ALA A 147 1.47 -15.86 17.10
N MET A 148 1.23 -17.04 16.50
CA MET A 148 -0.07 -17.33 15.91
C MET A 148 -1.16 -17.25 16.99
N GLU A 149 -2.18 -16.45 16.74
CA GLU A 149 -3.31 -16.34 17.68
C GLU A 149 -3.98 -17.71 17.85
N PRO A 150 -4.37 -18.07 19.09
CA PRO A 150 -5.01 -19.36 19.34
C PRO A 150 -6.33 -19.47 18.56
N ASP A 151 -6.71 -20.72 18.25
CA ASP A 151 -8.02 -20.98 17.69
C ASP A 151 -9.09 -20.63 18.72
N ARG A 152 -10.12 -19.97 18.24
CA ARG A 152 -11.22 -19.54 19.11
C ARG A 152 -12.30 -20.60 19.14
N ASP A 153 -12.85 -20.86 20.33
CA ASP A 153 -13.95 -21.81 20.49
C ASP A 153 -15.12 -21.43 19.56
N PRO A 154 -15.53 -22.29 18.62
CA PRO A 154 -16.65 -22.01 17.73
C PRO A 154 -17.99 -21.83 18.45
N LYS A 155 -18.11 -22.34 19.69
CA LYS A 155 -19.31 -22.20 20.53
C LYS A 155 -19.33 -20.91 21.35
N ARG A 156 -18.27 -20.12 21.32
CA ARG A 156 -18.17 -18.84 22.02
C ARG A 156 -19.23 -17.85 21.51
N VAL A 157 -19.82 -17.11 22.42
CA VAL A 157 -20.73 -15.99 22.08
C VAL A 157 -19.90 -14.86 21.44
N ARG A 158 -20.16 -14.58 20.18
CA ARG A 158 -19.48 -13.50 19.44
C ARG A 158 -20.03 -12.14 19.88
N GLN A 159 -19.12 -11.22 20.16
CA GLN A 159 -19.47 -9.84 20.47
C GLN A 159 -19.60 -9.02 19.20
N LYS A 160 -20.67 -8.20 19.10
CA LYS A 160 -20.79 -7.24 18.00
C LYS A 160 -20.01 -5.98 18.32
N ALA A 161 -19.24 -5.51 17.35
CA ALA A 161 -18.54 -4.25 17.48
C ALA A 161 -19.52 -3.07 17.53
N SER A 162 -19.30 -2.17 18.49
CA SER A 162 -19.98 -0.90 18.57
C SER A 162 -18.97 0.25 18.62
N LYS A 163 -19.40 1.44 18.18
CA LYS A 163 -18.59 2.66 18.27
C LYS A 163 -18.08 2.91 19.70
N THR A 164 -18.94 2.74 20.68
CA THR A 164 -18.65 3.03 22.09
C THR A 164 -17.63 2.05 22.64
N THR A 165 -17.84 0.74 22.41
CA THR A 165 -16.92 -0.32 22.85
C THR A 165 -15.53 -0.16 22.24
N VAL A 166 -15.46 0.06 20.91
CA VAL A 166 -14.17 0.25 20.23
C VAL A 166 -13.45 1.49 20.73
N ARG A 167 -14.15 2.62 20.91
CA ARG A 167 -13.57 3.84 21.47
C ARG A 167 -13.00 3.60 22.86
N GLN A 168 -13.76 2.98 23.76
CA GLN A 168 -13.30 2.68 25.11
C GLN A 168 -12.06 1.80 25.13
N LEU A 169 -12.01 0.75 24.30
CA LEU A 169 -10.84 -0.12 24.20
C LEU A 169 -9.61 0.61 23.64
N VAL A 170 -9.80 1.53 22.69
CA VAL A 170 -8.73 2.37 22.13
C VAL A 170 -8.22 3.37 23.18
N GLU A 171 -9.11 4.05 23.90
CA GLU A 171 -8.75 5.02 24.94
C GLU A 171 -7.98 4.37 26.10
N THR A 172 -8.32 3.13 26.43
CA THR A 172 -7.61 2.34 27.47
C THR A 172 -6.38 1.61 26.93
N GLY A 173 -6.11 1.66 25.62
CA GLY A 173 -4.99 0.94 24.99
C GLY A 173 -5.11 -0.59 25.09
N ASN A 174 -6.32 -1.12 25.26
CA ASN A 174 -6.56 -2.55 25.44
C ASN A 174 -6.48 -3.31 24.11
N ILE A 175 -5.25 -3.68 23.73
CA ILE A 175 -4.97 -4.41 22.48
C ILE A 175 -5.64 -5.78 22.48
N ASP A 176 -5.60 -6.52 23.61
CA ASP A 176 -6.21 -7.86 23.69
C ASP A 176 -7.71 -7.80 23.44
N GLY A 177 -8.39 -6.88 24.08
CA GLY A 177 -9.84 -6.67 23.88
C GLY A 177 -10.18 -6.27 22.44
N LEU A 178 -9.33 -5.45 21.78
CA LEU A 178 -9.48 -5.08 20.38
C LEU A 178 -9.24 -6.27 19.44
N VAL A 179 -8.24 -7.10 19.71
CA VAL A 179 -7.95 -8.33 18.95
C VAL A 179 -9.10 -9.32 19.10
N ASP A 180 -9.63 -9.50 20.32
CA ASP A 180 -10.79 -10.35 20.54
C ASP A 180 -12.02 -9.88 19.77
N LEU A 181 -12.26 -8.58 19.82
CA LEU A 181 -13.41 -7.97 19.15
C LEU A 181 -13.30 -8.03 17.62
N VAL A 182 -12.09 -7.87 17.04
CA VAL A 182 -11.91 -7.95 15.59
C VAL A 182 -12.12 -9.38 15.06
N PHE A 183 -11.75 -10.40 15.82
CA PHE A 183 -12.04 -11.79 15.47
C PHE A 183 -13.55 -12.11 15.56
N ASP A 184 -14.29 -11.41 16.41
CA ASP A 184 -15.73 -11.56 16.51
C ASP A 184 -16.48 -10.79 15.43
N ASP A 185 -16.05 -9.57 15.16
CA ASP A 185 -16.67 -8.67 14.19
C ASP A 185 -15.61 -7.79 13.52
N VAL A 186 -15.30 -8.10 12.26
CA VAL A 186 -14.31 -7.36 11.44
C VAL A 186 -14.65 -5.86 11.29
N LYS A 187 -15.92 -5.46 11.53
CA LYS A 187 -16.31 -4.04 11.57
C LYS A 187 -15.53 -3.24 12.61
N THR A 188 -14.90 -3.91 13.58
CA THR A 188 -13.98 -3.29 14.54
C THR A 188 -12.90 -2.48 13.85
N LEU A 189 -12.29 -3.00 12.76
CA LEU A 189 -11.27 -2.30 11.98
C LEU A 189 -11.82 -1.00 11.36
N TRP A 190 -13.05 -1.03 10.87
CA TRP A 190 -13.71 0.16 10.33
C TRP A 190 -13.99 1.21 11.40
N PHE A 191 -14.43 0.80 12.61
CA PHE A 191 -14.62 1.73 13.71
C PHE A 191 -13.28 2.32 14.18
N MET A 192 -12.21 1.53 14.25
CA MET A 192 -10.87 2.02 14.59
C MET A 192 -10.36 3.02 13.53
N GLN A 193 -10.52 2.72 12.23
CA GLN A 193 -10.17 3.65 11.15
C GLN A 193 -10.85 5.01 11.31
N ARG A 194 -12.11 5.05 11.74
CA ARG A 194 -12.83 6.31 11.96
C ARG A 194 -12.27 7.15 13.09
N LEU A 195 -11.58 6.55 14.07
CA LEU A 195 -10.93 7.28 15.15
C LEU A 195 -9.65 8.00 14.70
N LEU A 196 -9.12 7.70 13.51
CA LEU A 196 -8.02 8.46 12.91
C LEU A 196 -8.41 9.91 12.56
N TYR A 197 -9.70 10.20 12.41
CA TYR A 197 -10.20 11.54 12.08
C TYR A 197 -10.39 12.42 13.34
N ASP A 198 -9.52 12.23 14.34
CA ASP A 198 -9.48 13.08 15.55
C ASP A 198 -8.61 14.32 15.29
N PRO A 199 -9.02 15.53 15.69
CA PRO A 199 -8.21 16.74 15.56
C PRO A 199 -6.91 16.70 16.38
N ASP A 200 -6.87 15.92 17.46
CA ASP A 200 -5.69 15.74 18.32
C ASP A 200 -4.66 14.81 17.63
N GLU A 201 -3.48 15.37 17.34
CA GLU A 201 -2.41 14.63 16.67
C GLU A 201 -1.92 13.44 17.50
N ALA A 202 -1.74 13.61 18.81
CA ALA A 202 -1.23 12.54 19.67
C ALA A 202 -2.20 11.35 19.71
N LYS A 203 -3.51 11.63 19.71
CA LYS A 203 -4.52 10.57 19.59
C LYS A 203 -4.46 9.84 18.25
N ARG A 204 -4.28 10.56 17.14
CA ARG A 204 -4.14 9.92 15.82
C ARG A 204 -2.95 8.97 15.79
N TRP A 205 -1.80 9.38 16.34
CA TRP A 205 -0.62 8.53 16.44
C TRP A 205 -0.86 7.29 17.30
N GLN A 206 -1.52 7.47 18.45
CA GLN A 206 -1.90 6.34 19.30
C GLN A 206 -2.82 5.36 18.57
N VAL A 207 -3.85 5.86 17.88
CA VAL A 207 -4.80 5.03 17.10
C VAL A 207 -4.06 4.31 15.98
N ALA A 208 -3.19 4.98 15.22
CA ALA A 208 -2.41 4.38 14.14
C ALA A 208 -1.52 3.23 14.66
N TYR A 209 -0.88 3.42 15.82
CA TYR A 209 -0.11 2.37 16.47
C TYR A 209 -0.99 1.18 16.88
N LEU A 210 -2.12 1.44 17.55
CA LEU A 210 -3.04 0.38 17.99
C LEU A 210 -3.61 -0.42 16.81
N ILE A 211 -3.97 0.24 15.70
CA ILE A 211 -4.39 -0.45 14.49
C ILE A 211 -3.28 -1.37 13.99
N GLY A 212 -2.02 -0.90 13.94
CA GLY A 212 -0.88 -1.71 13.56
C GLY A 212 -0.72 -2.96 14.44
N GLN A 213 -0.84 -2.84 15.76
CA GLN A 213 -0.74 -3.96 16.70
C GLN A 213 -1.88 -4.96 16.52
N VAL A 214 -3.12 -4.48 16.43
CA VAL A 214 -4.30 -5.32 16.21
C VAL A 214 -4.22 -6.05 14.86
N CYS A 215 -3.89 -5.34 13.79
CA CYS A 215 -3.74 -5.92 12.46
C CYS A 215 -2.60 -6.95 12.42
N SER A 216 -1.49 -6.70 13.11
CA SER A 216 -0.37 -7.63 13.20
C SER A 216 -0.79 -8.98 13.79
N ARG A 217 -1.54 -8.98 14.87
CA ARG A 217 -2.04 -10.18 15.54
C ARG A 217 -3.19 -10.83 14.74
N PHE A 218 -4.15 -10.04 14.29
CA PHE A 218 -5.31 -10.54 13.54
C PHE A 218 -4.90 -11.23 12.23
N SER A 219 -3.88 -10.69 11.53
CA SER A 219 -3.38 -11.25 10.27
C SER A 219 -2.64 -12.58 10.42
N THR A 220 -2.35 -13.03 11.66
CA THR A 220 -1.82 -14.39 11.90
C THR A 220 -2.80 -15.49 11.46
N ARG A 221 -4.11 -15.17 11.43
CA ARG A 221 -5.19 -16.06 11.02
C ARG A 221 -5.97 -15.55 9.82
N GLN A 222 -6.19 -14.24 9.74
CA GLN A 222 -7.05 -13.62 8.73
C GLN A 222 -6.37 -12.38 8.11
N PRO A 223 -5.44 -12.57 7.18
CA PRO A 223 -4.75 -11.45 6.53
C PRO A 223 -5.63 -10.67 5.53
N GLY A 224 -6.62 -11.32 4.91
CA GLY A 224 -7.48 -10.72 3.88
C GLY A 224 -8.13 -9.39 4.31
N PRO A 225 -8.90 -9.34 5.42
CA PRO A 225 -9.53 -8.10 5.87
C PRO A 225 -8.55 -6.97 6.20
N VAL A 226 -7.29 -7.30 6.58
CA VAL A 226 -6.23 -6.30 6.79
C VAL A 226 -5.71 -5.77 5.46
N SER A 227 -5.59 -6.63 4.45
CA SER A 227 -5.28 -6.20 3.08
C SER A 227 -6.34 -5.24 2.54
N ASP A 228 -7.62 -5.56 2.73
CA ASP A 228 -8.74 -4.68 2.35
C ASP A 228 -8.69 -3.33 3.09
N LEU A 229 -8.30 -3.33 4.36
CA LEU A 229 -8.09 -2.09 5.11
C LEU A 229 -6.94 -1.28 4.50
N LEU A 230 -5.80 -1.91 4.17
CA LEU A 230 -4.67 -1.23 3.52
C LEU A 230 -5.08 -0.58 2.21
N HIS A 231 -5.82 -1.27 1.35
CA HIS A 231 -6.32 -0.70 0.10
C HIS A 231 -7.17 0.54 0.34
N ARG A 232 -8.11 0.50 1.28
CA ARG A 232 -8.95 1.67 1.62
C ARG A 232 -8.13 2.83 2.19
N LEU A 233 -7.08 2.55 3.00
CA LEU A 233 -6.21 3.59 3.54
C LEU A 233 -5.39 4.25 2.43
N PHE A 234 -4.86 3.48 1.48
CA PHE A 234 -4.16 4.01 0.31
C PHE A 234 -5.07 4.84 -0.59
N GLU A 235 -6.28 4.38 -0.84
CA GLU A 235 -7.29 5.13 -1.61
C GLU A 235 -7.62 6.47 -0.93
N ALA A 236 -7.93 6.43 0.37
CA ALA A 236 -8.21 7.64 1.13
C ALA A 236 -7.02 8.61 1.19
N SER A 237 -5.78 8.10 1.23
CA SER A 237 -4.56 8.93 1.22
C SER A 237 -4.26 9.55 -0.14
N SER A 238 -4.88 9.07 -1.22
CA SER A 238 -4.70 9.59 -2.59
C SER A 238 -5.59 10.80 -2.87
N ASP A 239 -6.56 11.09 -2.01
CA ASP A 239 -7.39 12.29 -2.12
C ASP A 239 -6.56 13.52 -1.71
N SER A 240 -6.25 14.38 -2.69
CA SER A 240 -5.42 15.57 -2.50
C SER A 240 -6.04 16.61 -1.56
N ALA A 241 -7.33 16.53 -1.29
CA ALA A 241 -8.05 17.37 -0.34
C ALA A 241 -7.96 16.81 1.10
N ALA A 242 -7.46 15.60 1.28
CA ALA A 242 -7.39 14.98 2.58
C ALA A 242 -6.25 15.59 3.41
N THR A 243 -6.60 16.10 4.58
CA THR A 243 -5.67 16.37 5.67
C THR A 243 -5.03 15.04 6.13
N HIS A 244 -3.83 15.10 6.73
CA HIS A 244 -3.14 13.90 7.24
C HIS A 244 -3.86 13.26 8.44
N TRP A 245 -4.90 12.59 8.25
CA TRP A 245 -5.68 11.96 9.31
C TRP A 245 -5.05 10.68 9.88
N GLY A 246 -3.73 10.59 10.00
CA GLY A 246 -3.04 9.40 10.50
C GLY A 246 -3.08 8.19 9.56
N LEU A 247 -3.46 8.40 8.29
CA LEU A 247 -3.63 7.31 7.32
C LEU A 247 -2.29 6.68 6.94
N VAL A 248 -1.30 7.49 6.59
CA VAL A 248 0.05 7.04 6.18
C VAL A 248 0.77 6.37 7.34
N GLU A 249 0.63 6.91 8.55
CA GLU A 249 1.16 6.35 9.79
C GLU A 249 0.54 4.97 10.08
N THR A 250 -0.76 4.84 9.86
CA THR A 250 -1.47 3.57 10.01
C THR A 250 -0.98 2.54 9.00
N ILE A 251 -0.83 2.93 7.71
CA ILE A 251 -0.25 2.07 6.67
C ILE A 251 1.15 1.60 7.10
N GLY A 252 2.02 2.52 7.53
CA GLY A 252 3.36 2.20 8.01
C GLY A 252 3.34 1.23 9.19
N SER A 253 2.45 1.44 10.16
CA SER A 253 2.29 0.59 11.34
C SER A 253 1.82 -0.82 10.99
N ILE A 254 0.88 -0.97 10.05
CA ILE A 254 0.36 -2.28 9.59
C ILE A 254 1.48 -3.04 8.87
N ILE A 255 2.19 -2.40 7.93
CA ILE A 255 3.27 -3.03 7.17
C ILE A 255 4.40 -3.44 8.11
N ALA A 256 4.83 -2.56 9.02
CA ALA A 256 5.87 -2.86 10.01
C ALA A 256 5.45 -3.97 10.99
N GLY A 257 4.16 -4.10 11.27
CA GLY A 257 3.61 -5.17 12.11
C GLY A 257 3.74 -6.56 11.49
N ARG A 258 3.56 -6.68 10.17
CA ARG A 258 3.67 -7.94 9.41
C ARG A 258 4.32 -7.67 8.04
N PRO A 259 5.62 -7.35 8.04
CA PRO A 259 6.34 -7.07 6.79
C PRO A 259 6.49 -8.29 5.89
N ASP A 260 6.35 -9.48 6.44
CA ASP A 260 6.31 -10.77 5.73
C ASP A 260 5.06 -10.90 4.83
N ILE A 261 3.91 -10.37 5.27
CA ILE A 261 2.65 -10.42 4.53
C ILE A 261 2.45 -9.13 3.71
N PHE A 262 2.68 -7.96 4.33
CA PHE A 262 2.30 -6.67 3.75
C PHE A 262 3.49 -5.87 3.21
N GLY A 263 4.70 -6.43 3.22
CA GLY A 263 5.93 -5.73 2.78
C GLY A 263 5.87 -5.21 1.35
N ALA A 264 5.17 -5.89 0.45
CA ALA A 264 4.98 -5.46 -0.93
C ALA A 264 4.31 -4.08 -1.07
N PHE A 265 3.50 -3.68 -0.09
CA PHE A 265 2.86 -2.37 -0.07
C PHE A 265 3.83 -1.20 0.20
N THR A 266 5.04 -1.45 0.71
CA THR A 266 6.04 -0.41 1.04
C THR A 266 6.33 0.50 -0.15
N ARG A 267 6.42 -0.04 -1.37
CA ARG A 267 6.70 0.74 -2.58
C ARG A 267 5.66 1.82 -2.88
N HIS A 268 4.41 1.60 -2.47
CA HIS A 268 3.34 2.55 -2.73
C HIS A 268 3.45 3.82 -1.85
N LEU A 269 4.15 3.75 -0.72
CA LEU A 269 4.37 4.91 0.14
C LEU A 269 5.17 6.01 -0.55
N LEU A 270 6.09 5.67 -1.47
CA LEU A 270 6.91 6.66 -2.17
C LEU A 270 6.09 7.64 -3.02
N ARG A 271 4.90 7.24 -3.47
CA ARG A 271 4.01 8.12 -4.25
C ARG A 271 3.57 9.35 -3.46
N TYR A 272 3.48 9.23 -2.14
CA TYR A 272 3.03 10.32 -1.26
C TYR A 272 4.14 11.30 -0.89
N LEU A 273 5.41 11.03 -1.21
CA LEU A 273 6.53 11.98 -0.99
C LEU A 273 6.39 13.27 -1.80
N SER A 274 5.72 13.23 -2.94
CA SER A 274 5.46 14.42 -3.76
C SER A 274 4.53 15.42 -3.09
N HIS A 275 3.70 14.97 -2.15
CA HIS A 275 2.79 15.81 -1.39
C HIS A 275 3.51 16.36 -0.14
N PRO A 276 3.76 17.67 -0.03
CA PRO A 276 4.49 18.27 1.09
C PRO A 276 3.91 17.88 2.45
N THR A 277 2.60 17.75 2.48
CA THR A 277 1.81 17.45 3.66
C THR A 277 2.01 16.01 4.17
N ASN A 278 2.43 15.05 3.34
CA ASN A 278 2.61 13.65 3.71
C ASN A 278 4.07 13.23 3.90
N ARG A 279 5.03 14.14 3.66
CA ARG A 279 6.46 13.81 3.66
C ARG A 279 6.94 13.22 4.98
N ASN A 280 6.62 13.89 6.09
CA ASN A 280 7.06 13.46 7.41
C ASN A 280 6.46 12.09 7.75
N GLN A 281 5.20 11.88 7.43
CA GLN A 281 4.50 10.62 7.66
C GLN A 281 5.10 9.48 6.84
N VAL A 282 5.45 9.74 5.56
CA VAL A 282 6.12 8.74 4.71
C VAL A 282 7.52 8.41 5.22
N LEU A 283 8.32 9.42 5.59
CA LEU A 283 9.65 9.20 6.16
C LEU A 283 9.57 8.39 7.45
N TRP A 284 8.60 8.71 8.31
CA TRP A 284 8.34 7.97 9.53
C TRP A 284 7.94 6.51 9.24
N ALA A 285 6.99 6.29 8.32
CA ALA A 285 6.49 4.97 7.96
C ALA A 285 7.61 4.09 7.38
N LEU A 286 8.39 4.62 6.42
CA LEU A 286 9.54 3.92 5.85
C LEU A 286 10.59 3.59 6.92
N GLY A 287 10.88 4.51 7.84
CA GLY A 287 11.78 4.28 8.96
C GLY A 287 11.25 3.18 9.89
N THR A 288 9.96 3.14 10.15
CA THR A 288 9.34 2.12 11.02
C THR A 288 9.33 0.73 10.36
N ILE A 289 9.10 0.65 9.06
CA ILE A 289 9.22 -0.59 8.29
C ILE A 289 10.68 -1.07 8.27
N ALA A 290 11.63 -0.14 8.03
CA ALA A 290 13.06 -0.45 7.94
C ALA A 290 13.68 -0.95 9.25
N GLU A 291 13.05 -0.69 10.38
CA GLU A 291 13.51 -1.23 11.68
C GLU A 291 13.51 -2.75 11.70
N LYS A 292 12.52 -3.37 11.07
CA LYS A 292 12.39 -4.83 11.00
C LYS A 292 12.90 -5.40 9.67
N ARG A 293 12.66 -4.68 8.57
CA ARG A 293 12.97 -5.12 7.21
C ARG A 293 13.60 -3.98 6.39
N PRO A 294 14.89 -3.68 6.64
CA PRO A 294 15.61 -2.64 5.90
C PRO A 294 15.67 -2.91 4.38
N ASP A 295 15.66 -4.16 3.98
CA ASP A 295 15.65 -4.59 2.58
C ASP A 295 14.43 -4.08 1.81
N LEU A 296 13.24 -4.02 2.43
CA LEU A 296 12.02 -3.50 1.79
C LEU A 296 12.14 -2.04 1.37
N VAL A 297 12.99 -1.26 2.05
CA VAL A 297 13.25 0.13 1.70
C VAL A 297 14.47 0.24 0.77
N ARG A 298 15.54 -0.53 1.01
CA ARG A 298 16.74 -0.52 0.15
C ARG A 298 16.46 -1.02 -1.27
N ASN A 299 15.46 -1.87 -1.47
CA ASN A 299 15.02 -2.34 -2.80
C ASN A 299 14.18 -1.29 -3.57
N LEU A 300 13.86 -0.14 -2.94
CA LEU A 300 13.20 0.99 -3.58
C LEU A 300 14.25 1.98 -4.12
N PRO A 301 13.86 2.98 -4.94
CA PRO A 301 14.75 4.07 -5.34
C PRO A 301 14.99 5.04 -4.17
N PHE A 302 15.58 4.55 -3.08
CA PHE A 302 15.75 5.26 -1.81
C PHE A 302 16.72 6.43 -1.87
N TYR A 303 17.56 6.55 -2.89
CA TYR A 303 18.48 7.68 -3.07
C TYR A 303 17.77 9.04 -3.11
N GLN A 304 16.53 9.08 -3.58
CA GLN A 304 15.72 10.31 -3.55
C GLN A 304 15.44 10.82 -2.13
N LEU A 305 15.54 9.94 -1.13
CA LEU A 305 15.32 10.28 0.28
C LEU A 305 16.51 11.05 0.87
N PHE A 306 17.69 11.01 0.24
CA PHE A 306 18.90 11.69 0.73
C PHE A 306 18.74 13.21 0.79
N SER A 307 17.91 13.78 -0.09
CA SER A 307 17.64 15.22 -0.12
C SER A 307 17.02 15.74 1.19
N PHE A 308 16.31 14.86 1.94
CA PHE A 308 15.69 15.26 3.20
C PHE A 308 16.70 15.45 4.34
N LEU A 309 17.96 14.99 4.20
CA LEU A 309 19.04 15.33 5.14
C LEU A 309 19.36 16.83 5.14
N ASP A 310 19.09 17.53 4.03
CA ASP A 310 19.28 18.98 3.91
C ASP A 310 17.98 19.76 4.10
N SER A 311 16.89 19.09 4.48
CA SER A 311 15.59 19.73 4.68
C SER A 311 15.69 20.90 5.67
N PRO A 312 15.05 22.04 5.40
CA PRO A 312 14.91 23.12 6.38
C PRO A 312 13.95 22.75 7.52
N ASP A 313 13.04 21.79 7.29
CA ASP A 313 12.16 21.25 8.32
C ASP A 313 12.96 20.29 9.23
N PRO A 314 13.15 20.63 10.52
CA PRO A 314 13.91 19.79 11.44
C PRO A 314 13.29 18.42 11.68
N VAL A 315 11.97 18.29 11.59
CA VAL A 315 11.27 17.00 11.76
C VAL A 315 11.54 16.10 10.55
N ALA A 316 11.42 16.63 9.32
CA ALA A 316 11.76 15.88 8.11
C ALA A 316 13.21 15.41 8.13
N LYS A 317 14.15 16.29 8.52
CA LYS A 317 15.58 15.96 8.68
C LYS A 317 15.79 14.86 9.69
N ALA A 318 15.20 14.97 10.87
CA ALA A 318 15.27 13.96 11.94
C ALA A 318 14.77 12.58 11.49
N LEU A 319 13.61 12.55 10.83
CA LEU A 319 13.02 11.32 10.31
C LEU A 319 13.86 10.70 9.17
N ALA A 320 14.47 11.52 8.32
CA ALA A 320 15.40 11.06 7.30
C ALA A 320 16.66 10.45 7.93
N ILE A 321 17.26 11.10 8.94
CA ILE A 321 18.43 10.57 9.65
C ILE A 321 18.09 9.22 10.30
N ARG A 322 16.96 9.14 11.01
CA ARG A 322 16.47 7.90 11.63
C ARG A 322 16.32 6.78 10.59
N LEU A 323 15.72 7.09 9.43
CA LEU A 323 15.54 6.16 8.33
C LEU A 323 16.88 5.70 7.77
N MET A 324 17.83 6.61 7.49
CA MET A 324 19.16 6.27 6.97
C MET A 324 19.93 5.35 7.90
N GLY A 325 19.85 5.58 9.20
CA GLY A 325 20.42 4.66 10.20
C GLY A 325 19.81 3.26 10.12
N ARG A 326 18.48 3.17 10.07
CA ARG A 326 17.76 1.89 10.05
C ARG A 326 17.99 1.07 8.79
N ILE A 327 18.14 1.72 7.63
CA ILE A 327 18.55 1.03 6.39
C ILE A 327 20.06 0.84 6.27
N ARG A 328 20.85 1.26 7.26
CA ARG A 328 22.32 1.19 7.25
C ARG A 328 22.93 1.82 5.98
N ALA A 329 22.50 3.04 5.65
CA ALA A 329 22.92 3.75 4.45
C ALA A 329 24.33 4.31 4.60
N THR A 330 25.36 3.50 4.29
CA THR A 330 26.77 3.93 4.29
C THR A 330 27.03 5.08 3.32
N GLU A 331 26.22 5.19 2.27
CA GLU A 331 26.29 6.18 1.20
C GLU A 331 26.15 7.62 1.70
N VAL A 332 25.50 7.81 2.86
CA VAL A 332 25.25 9.14 3.44
C VAL A 332 25.99 9.39 4.75
N GLU A 333 26.89 8.50 5.17
CA GLU A 333 27.61 8.62 6.45
C GLU A 333 28.32 9.97 6.58
N LEU A 334 29.07 10.40 5.55
CA LEU A 334 29.78 11.67 5.54
C LEU A 334 28.86 12.90 5.61
N ARG A 335 27.59 12.76 5.21
CA ARG A 335 26.60 13.83 5.33
C ARG A 335 25.96 13.89 6.71
N ILE A 336 25.89 12.77 7.43
CA ILE A 336 25.31 12.69 8.78
C ILE A 336 26.32 13.12 9.84
N VAL A 337 27.62 12.82 9.66
CA VAL A 337 28.67 13.15 10.63
C VAL A 337 28.64 14.62 11.11
N PRO A 338 28.61 15.64 10.24
CA PRO A 338 28.60 17.04 10.68
C PRO A 338 27.30 17.46 11.39
N LEU A 339 26.23 16.68 11.26
CA LEU A 339 24.94 16.95 11.92
C LEU A 339 24.91 16.41 13.37
N ALA A 340 25.90 15.60 13.77
CA ALA A 340 25.94 14.96 15.10
C ALA A 340 26.13 15.94 16.26
N ASP A 341 26.62 17.15 15.96
CA ASP A 341 26.84 18.22 16.94
C ASP A 341 25.66 19.21 17.05
N LEU A 342 24.58 18.99 16.25
CA LEU A 342 23.42 19.88 16.25
C LEU A 342 22.50 19.55 17.44
N ASP A 343 22.41 20.47 18.38
CA ASP A 343 21.48 20.39 19.51
C ASP A 343 20.13 21.04 19.20
N ILE A 344 19.52 20.62 18.10
CA ILE A 344 18.21 21.09 17.66
C ILE A 344 17.16 20.12 18.19
N PRO A 345 16.24 20.56 19.09
CA PRO A 345 15.21 19.69 19.64
C PRO A 345 14.15 19.38 18.57
N VAL A 346 13.73 18.13 18.54
CA VAL A 346 12.66 17.64 17.66
C VAL A 346 11.77 16.67 18.43
N THR A 347 10.48 16.67 18.11
CA THR A 347 9.54 15.66 18.59
C THR A 347 9.18 14.72 17.45
N ILE A 348 9.42 13.44 17.65
CA ILE A 348 9.02 12.35 16.75
C ILE A 348 8.12 11.38 17.50
N TYR A 349 7.40 10.54 16.79
CA TYR A 349 6.51 9.56 17.42
C TYR A 349 7.12 8.16 17.34
N GLU A 350 7.17 7.48 18.49
CA GLU A 350 7.58 6.08 18.60
C GLU A 350 6.51 5.31 19.37
N LYS A 351 6.07 4.17 18.82
CA LYS A 351 5.02 3.33 19.41
C LYS A 351 3.75 4.11 19.80
N GLY A 352 3.38 5.09 18.98
CA GLY A 352 2.20 5.91 19.18
C GLY A 352 2.33 7.02 20.24
N GLN A 353 3.52 7.23 20.81
CA GLN A 353 3.79 8.25 21.82
C GLN A 353 4.81 9.29 21.32
N PRO A 354 4.66 10.58 21.67
CA PRO A 354 5.65 11.58 21.33
C PRO A 354 6.94 11.37 22.13
N VAL A 355 8.08 11.46 21.43
CA VAL A 355 9.42 11.36 22.01
C VAL A 355 10.20 12.61 21.61
N THR A 356 10.65 13.38 22.59
CA THR A 356 11.52 14.53 22.36
C THR A 356 12.97 14.08 22.37
N THR A 357 13.72 14.45 21.33
CA THR A 357 15.13 14.14 21.14
C THR A 357 15.81 15.30 20.42
N THR A 358 17.09 15.18 20.06
CA THR A 358 17.79 16.17 19.24
C THR A 358 18.27 15.55 17.91
N ILE A 359 18.50 16.40 16.92
CA ILE A 359 19.08 15.96 15.63
C ILE A 359 20.41 15.27 15.88
N GLY A 360 21.28 15.82 16.75
CA GLY A 360 22.56 15.25 17.07
C GLY A 360 22.47 13.84 17.69
N GLU A 361 21.51 13.64 18.59
CA GLU A 361 21.29 12.31 19.18
C GLU A 361 20.85 11.28 18.13
N LEU A 362 19.91 11.66 17.26
CA LEU A 362 19.49 10.78 16.15
C LEU A 362 20.64 10.49 15.18
N CYS A 363 21.54 11.47 14.93
CA CYS A 363 22.75 11.25 14.12
C CYS A 363 23.67 10.23 14.76
N ARG A 364 23.95 10.34 16.07
CA ARG A 364 24.79 9.38 16.79
C ARG A 364 24.21 7.97 16.73
N GLN A 365 22.89 7.82 16.93
CA GLN A 365 22.21 6.55 16.80
C GLN A 365 22.28 6.00 15.37
N ALA A 366 22.04 6.84 14.36
CA ALA A 366 22.12 6.45 12.96
C ALA A 366 23.54 6.00 12.56
N LEU A 367 24.57 6.76 12.98
CA LEU A 367 25.98 6.42 12.72
C LEU A 367 26.38 5.10 13.39
N ALA A 368 25.89 4.85 14.60
CA ALA A 368 26.13 3.58 15.29
C ALA A 368 25.55 2.40 14.47
N LEU A 369 24.32 2.54 13.95
CA LEU A 369 23.69 1.52 13.11
C LEU A 369 24.39 1.33 11.75
N ILE A 370 24.83 2.44 11.11
CA ILE A 370 25.55 2.41 9.82
C ILE A 370 26.91 1.71 9.98
N ARG A 371 27.63 1.99 11.08
CA ARG A 371 28.96 1.46 11.36
C ARG A 371 28.96 0.06 11.98
N SER A 372 27.85 -0.36 12.57
CA SER A 372 27.74 -1.72 13.06
C SER A 372 27.90 -2.67 11.88
N LYS A 373 29.05 -3.35 11.79
CA LYS A 373 29.23 -4.49 10.89
C LYS A 373 28.14 -5.48 11.28
N GLY A 374 27.31 -5.84 10.29
CA GLY A 374 26.31 -6.85 10.57
C GLY A 374 27.03 -8.09 11.10
N GLU A 375 26.83 -8.38 12.37
CA GLU A 375 26.99 -9.75 12.85
C GLU A 375 25.91 -10.54 12.16
N THR A 376 26.24 -10.99 10.94
CA THR A 376 25.53 -12.06 10.26
C THR A 376 25.91 -13.33 10.99
N ALA A 377 25.04 -13.75 11.90
CA ALA A 377 25.00 -15.16 12.29
C ALA A 377 24.27 -15.97 11.23
#